data_b09dca0b4066a62d655528e5ac001ffe
#
_entry.id   b09dca0b4066a62d655528e5ac001ffe
#
_cell.length_a   1.000
_cell.length_b   1.000
_cell.length_c   1.000
_cell.angle_alpha   90.00
_cell.angle_beta   90.00
_cell.angle_gamma   90.00
#
_symmetry.space_group_name_H-M   'P 1'
#
loop_
_entity.id
_entity.type
_entity.pdbx_description
1 polymer ?
#
loop_
_entity_poly.entity_id
_entity_poly.type
_entity_poly.pdbx_seq_one_letter_code
_entity_poly.pdbx_strand_id
1 'polypeptide(L)'
;MYRKTIDELQKDARDKQVIDLRSEEDFEKETYPGALNIYWEELGERIDEVSKDIPVYLICYTGQKSDEIAQNLQEQGYEAYSVEGGYRAYLRKKLADFMKPDEDQQERLADRAKDVERSIIKKFKKTIWRQFTKAINEYEMIKDGDKIAVCISGGKDSMLMAKLFQELERHGKKNFEVVFLVMNSGYNEVNYETIMNNAKILNVPITVFRTEIFDTVADITDSPCYLCARMRRGHLYSKARELGCNKIALGHHFDDVIETIVMGMLYGAQIQTMMPKLHSTNFPGMELIRPLYLIREDDIIHWARYNDLHFIQCACRFTENCASCGGTEKGSKRVEIKELIHSLEKKSPYVAKNIFRSVENVNLNTVIAYKKAGVRHHFLDHYDEE
;
A
#
# COMPACT_ATOMS: atom_id res chain seq x y z
N MET A 1 -31.72 -20.05 -5.31
CA MET A 1 -30.40 -19.98 -4.64
C MET A 1 -29.64 -18.83 -5.28
N TYR A 2 -29.42 -17.75 -4.56
CA TYR A 2 -28.92 -16.47 -5.10
C TYR A 2 -27.38 -16.34 -5.00
N ARG A 3 -26.68 -17.34 -4.47
CA ARG A 3 -25.20 -17.36 -4.39
C ARG A 3 -24.63 -18.27 -5.46
N LYS A 4 -23.56 -17.81 -6.09
CA LYS A 4 -22.77 -18.54 -7.05
C LYS A 4 -21.29 -18.35 -6.75
N THR A 5 -20.51 -19.40 -6.92
CA THR A 5 -19.04 -19.31 -6.80
C THR A 5 -18.46 -18.61 -8.03
N ILE A 6 -17.21 -18.14 -7.93
CA ILE A 6 -16.50 -17.57 -9.07
C ILE A 6 -16.30 -18.60 -10.20
N ASP A 7 -16.17 -19.89 -9.87
CA ASP A 7 -16.09 -20.98 -10.85
C ASP A 7 -17.39 -21.17 -11.63
N GLU A 8 -18.54 -21.04 -10.95
CA GLU A 8 -19.86 -21.11 -11.61
C GLU A 8 -20.07 -19.90 -12.54
N LEU A 9 -19.69 -18.69 -12.11
CA LEU A 9 -19.71 -17.50 -12.96
C LEU A 9 -18.84 -17.71 -14.22
N GLN A 10 -17.63 -18.22 -14.07
CA GLN A 10 -16.72 -18.44 -15.20
C GLN A 10 -17.21 -19.54 -16.15
N LYS A 11 -17.86 -20.59 -15.64
CA LYS A 11 -18.39 -21.70 -16.41
C LYS A 11 -19.75 -21.44 -17.06
N ASP A 12 -20.46 -20.41 -16.63
CA ASP A 12 -21.74 -20.05 -17.23
C ASP A 12 -21.51 -19.52 -18.66
N ALA A 13 -21.90 -20.31 -19.65
CA ALA A 13 -21.68 -20.00 -21.06
C ALA A 13 -22.77 -19.09 -21.65
N ARG A 14 -23.83 -18.77 -20.89
CA ARG A 14 -24.91 -17.88 -21.34
C ARG A 14 -24.40 -16.46 -21.43
N ASP A 15 -25.05 -15.63 -22.27
CA ASP A 15 -24.90 -14.19 -22.15
C ASP A 15 -25.26 -13.75 -20.73
N LYS A 16 -24.41 -12.95 -20.12
CA LYS A 16 -24.56 -12.54 -18.73
C LYS A 16 -24.00 -11.14 -18.51
N GLN A 17 -24.58 -10.44 -17.57
CA GLN A 17 -24.05 -9.17 -17.10
C GLN A 17 -23.31 -9.35 -15.80
N VAL A 18 -22.13 -8.78 -15.67
CA VAL A 18 -21.40 -8.74 -14.42
C VAL A 18 -21.36 -7.29 -13.93
N ILE A 19 -21.77 -7.05 -12.68
CA ILE A 19 -21.78 -5.72 -12.09
C ILE A 19 -20.84 -5.71 -10.89
N ASP A 20 -19.86 -4.82 -10.92
CA ASP A 20 -18.95 -4.54 -9.81
C ASP A 20 -19.54 -3.41 -8.94
N LEU A 21 -19.89 -3.77 -7.71
CA LEU A 21 -20.55 -2.89 -6.74
C LEU A 21 -19.56 -2.08 -5.89
N ARG A 22 -18.27 -2.19 -6.17
CA ARG A 22 -17.23 -1.43 -5.47
C ARG A 22 -17.19 0.01 -5.97
N SER A 23 -16.44 0.86 -5.22
CA SER A 23 -16.20 2.24 -5.64
C SER A 23 -15.55 2.31 -7.03
N GLU A 24 -15.78 3.40 -7.75
CA GLU A 24 -15.16 3.68 -9.05
C GLU A 24 -13.63 3.62 -8.97
N GLU A 25 -13.04 4.18 -7.90
CA GLU A 25 -11.60 4.14 -7.65
C GLU A 25 -11.04 2.71 -7.60
N ASP A 26 -11.77 1.77 -6.99
CA ASP A 26 -11.34 0.38 -6.88
C ASP A 26 -11.64 -0.44 -8.12
N PHE A 27 -12.71 -0.09 -8.83
CA PHE A 27 -13.03 -0.64 -10.14
C PHE A 27 -11.96 -0.26 -11.18
N GLU A 28 -11.55 1.01 -11.22
CA GLU A 28 -10.49 1.47 -12.13
C GLU A 28 -9.15 0.83 -11.85
N LYS A 29 -8.85 0.47 -10.59
CA LYS A 29 -7.61 -0.23 -10.24
C LYS A 29 -7.58 -1.62 -10.85
N GLU A 30 -8.65 -2.36 -10.72
CA GLU A 30 -8.86 -3.67 -11.31
C GLU A 30 -10.28 -4.17 -11.05
N THR A 31 -10.87 -4.86 -12.03
CA THR A 31 -12.19 -5.49 -11.92
C THR A 31 -12.24 -6.86 -12.60
N TYR A 32 -13.39 -7.55 -12.47
CA TYR A 32 -13.66 -8.74 -13.27
C TYR A 32 -13.80 -8.35 -14.75
N PRO A 33 -13.19 -9.10 -15.70
CA PRO A 33 -13.22 -8.77 -17.12
C PRO A 33 -14.65 -8.59 -17.65
N GLY A 34 -14.93 -7.42 -18.24
CA GLY A 34 -16.23 -7.08 -18.79
C GLY A 34 -17.30 -6.67 -17.78
N ALA A 35 -16.94 -6.47 -16.52
CA ALA A 35 -17.85 -5.97 -15.51
C ALA A 35 -18.20 -4.50 -15.76
N LEU A 36 -19.49 -4.14 -15.49
CA LEU A 36 -19.97 -2.77 -15.42
C LEU A 36 -19.82 -2.27 -13.97
N ASN A 37 -19.32 -1.07 -13.76
CA ASN A 37 -19.30 -0.48 -12.43
C ASN A 37 -20.60 0.23 -12.14
N ILE A 38 -21.28 -0.21 -11.09
CA ILE A 38 -22.40 0.49 -10.46
C ILE A 38 -22.17 0.41 -8.96
N TYR A 39 -21.76 1.52 -8.35
CA TYR A 39 -21.56 1.54 -6.91
C TYR A 39 -22.84 1.16 -6.16
N TRP A 40 -22.73 0.35 -5.12
CA TRP A 40 -23.90 -0.27 -4.49
C TRP A 40 -24.95 0.74 -3.99
N GLU A 41 -24.56 1.95 -3.62
CA GLU A 41 -25.49 3.03 -3.22
C GLU A 41 -26.24 3.64 -4.41
N GLU A 42 -25.64 3.63 -5.59
CA GLU A 42 -26.20 4.20 -6.82
C GLU A 42 -27.09 3.22 -7.58
N LEU A 43 -27.09 1.93 -7.20
CA LEU A 43 -27.76 0.88 -7.95
C LEU A 43 -29.26 1.15 -8.10
N GLY A 44 -29.91 1.74 -7.09
CA GLY A 44 -31.34 2.09 -7.13
C GLY A 44 -31.64 3.15 -8.19
N GLU A 45 -30.78 4.13 -8.38
CA GLU A 45 -30.91 5.21 -9.36
C GLU A 45 -30.52 4.73 -10.77
N ARG A 46 -29.70 3.70 -10.87
CA ARG A 46 -29.18 3.15 -12.13
C ARG A 46 -29.77 1.77 -12.44
N ILE A 47 -30.92 1.43 -11.89
CA ILE A 47 -31.55 0.12 -12.04
C ILE A 47 -31.88 -0.21 -13.51
N ASP A 48 -32.10 0.80 -14.35
CA ASP A 48 -32.34 0.66 -15.79
C ASP A 48 -31.14 0.11 -16.56
N GLU A 49 -29.94 0.17 -15.98
CA GLU A 49 -28.72 -0.42 -16.54
C GLU A 49 -28.56 -1.92 -16.20
N VAL A 50 -29.40 -2.44 -15.30
CA VAL A 50 -29.41 -3.85 -14.89
C VAL A 50 -30.34 -4.64 -15.78
N SER A 51 -29.81 -5.64 -16.47
CA SER A 51 -30.60 -6.45 -17.42
C SER A 51 -31.61 -7.36 -16.71
N LYS A 52 -32.83 -7.45 -17.26
CA LYS A 52 -33.84 -8.44 -16.86
C LYS A 52 -33.86 -9.70 -17.73
N ASP A 53 -33.24 -9.64 -18.90
CA ASP A 53 -33.30 -10.68 -19.91
C ASP A 53 -32.17 -11.72 -19.83
N ILE A 54 -31.09 -11.39 -19.11
CA ILE A 54 -29.93 -12.23 -18.96
C ILE A 54 -29.52 -12.31 -17.48
N PRO A 55 -28.82 -13.39 -17.06
CA PRO A 55 -28.32 -13.51 -15.70
C PRO A 55 -27.38 -12.37 -15.29
N VAL A 56 -27.60 -11.80 -14.12
CA VAL A 56 -26.79 -10.72 -13.54
C VAL A 56 -25.97 -11.25 -12.38
N TYR A 57 -24.66 -11.07 -12.44
CA TYR A 57 -23.74 -11.45 -11.38
C TYR A 57 -23.19 -10.22 -10.68
N LEU A 58 -23.41 -10.13 -9.37
CA LEU A 58 -23.01 -9.00 -8.54
C LEU A 58 -21.72 -9.33 -7.78
N ILE A 59 -20.74 -8.46 -7.89
CA ILE A 59 -19.46 -8.59 -7.21
C ILE A 59 -19.27 -7.39 -6.28
N CYS A 60 -19.17 -7.61 -4.97
CA CYS A 60 -18.70 -6.62 -4.01
C CYS A 60 -17.35 -7.07 -3.42
N TYR A 61 -16.83 -6.42 -2.40
CA TYR A 61 -15.54 -6.81 -1.81
C TYR A 61 -15.50 -8.24 -1.24
N THR A 62 -16.54 -8.64 -0.48
CA THR A 62 -16.55 -9.88 0.33
C THR A 62 -17.72 -10.81 0.04
N GLY A 63 -18.68 -10.40 -0.78
CA GLY A 63 -19.91 -11.13 -1.03
C GLY A 63 -21.09 -10.70 -0.16
N GLN A 64 -20.89 -9.96 0.94
CA GLN A 64 -21.97 -9.59 1.86
C GLN A 64 -22.97 -8.61 1.25
N LYS A 65 -22.47 -7.49 0.71
CA LYS A 65 -23.34 -6.48 0.08
C LYS A 65 -24.03 -7.00 -1.18
N SER A 66 -23.32 -7.77 -2.00
CA SER A 66 -23.89 -8.40 -3.18
C SER A 66 -24.96 -9.45 -2.83
N ASP A 67 -24.88 -10.09 -1.66
CA ASP A 67 -25.91 -11.02 -1.18
C ASP A 67 -27.26 -10.32 -0.94
N GLU A 68 -27.23 -9.19 -0.20
CA GLU A 68 -28.43 -8.39 0.08
C GLU A 68 -29.07 -7.88 -1.22
N ILE A 69 -28.25 -7.36 -2.12
CA ILE A 69 -28.71 -6.79 -3.39
C ILE A 69 -29.24 -7.88 -4.33
N ALA A 70 -28.56 -9.04 -4.44
CA ALA A 70 -29.02 -10.13 -5.28
C ALA A 70 -30.37 -10.64 -4.83
N GLN A 71 -30.60 -10.75 -3.52
CA GLN A 71 -31.88 -11.16 -2.98
C GLN A 71 -32.98 -10.16 -3.33
N ASN A 72 -32.75 -8.87 -3.13
CA ASN A 72 -33.69 -7.81 -3.48
C ASN A 72 -34.03 -7.77 -4.97
N LEU A 73 -33.03 -7.97 -5.84
CA LEU A 73 -33.25 -8.02 -7.29
C LEU A 73 -34.06 -9.25 -7.71
N GLN A 74 -33.83 -10.42 -7.08
CA GLN A 74 -34.64 -11.61 -7.34
C GLN A 74 -36.10 -11.41 -6.95
N GLU A 75 -36.38 -10.73 -5.84
CA GLU A 75 -37.74 -10.38 -5.42
C GLU A 75 -38.43 -9.45 -6.44
N GLN A 76 -37.65 -8.67 -7.20
CA GLN A 76 -38.12 -7.79 -8.28
C GLN A 76 -38.16 -8.48 -9.66
N GLY A 77 -37.88 -9.78 -9.71
CA GLY A 77 -38.00 -10.59 -10.92
C GLY A 77 -36.75 -10.62 -11.82
N TYR A 78 -35.58 -10.19 -11.31
CA TYR A 78 -34.32 -10.35 -12.01
C TYR A 78 -33.72 -11.73 -11.78
N GLU A 79 -33.02 -12.30 -12.75
CA GLU A 79 -32.15 -13.47 -12.53
C GLU A 79 -30.78 -13.01 -11.97
N ALA A 80 -30.74 -12.60 -10.70
CA ALA A 80 -29.57 -11.99 -10.07
C ALA A 80 -28.86 -12.97 -9.12
N TYR A 81 -27.54 -12.98 -9.16
CA TYR A 81 -26.69 -13.82 -8.35
C TYR A 81 -25.59 -13.01 -7.67
N SER A 82 -25.33 -13.29 -6.40
CA SER A 82 -24.15 -12.81 -5.67
C SER A 82 -22.98 -13.75 -5.88
N VAL A 83 -21.81 -13.20 -6.19
CA VAL A 83 -20.56 -13.97 -6.26
C VAL A 83 -20.04 -14.20 -4.84
N GLU A 84 -20.04 -15.45 -4.40
CA GLU A 84 -19.59 -15.86 -3.07
C GLU A 84 -18.13 -15.43 -2.82
N GLY A 85 -17.88 -14.75 -1.70
CA GLY A 85 -16.57 -14.16 -1.39
C GLY A 85 -16.17 -12.94 -2.22
N GLY A 86 -17.05 -12.48 -3.14
CA GLY A 86 -16.91 -11.26 -3.90
C GLY A 86 -15.63 -11.17 -4.73
N TYR A 87 -15.11 -9.95 -4.88
CA TYR A 87 -13.89 -9.68 -5.61
C TYR A 87 -12.65 -10.38 -5.02
N ARG A 88 -12.65 -10.61 -3.70
CA ARG A 88 -11.58 -11.40 -3.04
C ARG A 88 -11.54 -12.83 -3.54
N ALA A 89 -12.70 -13.47 -3.77
CA ALA A 89 -12.75 -14.83 -4.33
C ALA A 89 -12.26 -14.86 -5.77
N TYR A 90 -12.58 -13.84 -6.56
CA TYR A 90 -12.05 -13.69 -7.92
C TYR A 90 -10.52 -13.59 -7.93
N LEU A 91 -9.94 -12.74 -7.08
CA LEU A 91 -8.49 -12.62 -6.95
C LEU A 91 -7.84 -13.95 -6.51
N ARG A 92 -8.43 -14.62 -5.52
CA ARG A 92 -7.95 -15.93 -5.06
C ARG A 92 -7.95 -16.94 -6.20
N LYS A 93 -9.04 -16.99 -6.96
CA LYS A 93 -9.14 -17.90 -8.11
C LYS A 93 -8.11 -17.58 -9.18
N LYS A 94 -7.96 -16.31 -9.55
CA LYS A 94 -6.98 -15.82 -10.52
C LYS A 94 -5.55 -16.23 -10.10
N LEU A 95 -5.22 -16.10 -8.81
CA LEU A 95 -3.96 -16.52 -8.24
C LEU A 95 -3.80 -18.06 -8.25
N ALA A 96 -4.86 -18.80 -7.88
CA ALA A 96 -4.84 -20.27 -7.87
C ALA A 96 -4.70 -20.88 -9.29
N ASP A 97 -5.38 -20.28 -10.27
CA ASP A 97 -5.26 -20.71 -11.68
C ASP A 97 -3.85 -20.45 -12.24
N PHE A 98 -3.20 -19.38 -11.77
CA PHE A 98 -1.79 -19.12 -12.06
C PHE A 98 -0.82 -20.12 -11.37
N MET A 99 -1.26 -20.76 -10.28
CA MET A 99 -0.44 -21.62 -9.42
C MET A 99 -0.66 -23.14 -9.61
N LYS A 100 -1.38 -23.59 -10.65
CA LYS A 100 -1.53 -25.03 -10.91
C LYS A 100 -0.15 -25.68 -11.08
N PRO A 101 0.13 -26.77 -10.34
CA PRO A 101 1.47 -27.38 -10.37
C PRO A 101 1.72 -28.10 -11.70
N ASP A 102 2.66 -27.55 -12.49
CA ASP A 102 3.23 -28.18 -13.68
C ASP A 102 4.76 -28.00 -13.63
N GLU A 103 5.54 -28.94 -14.14
CA GLU A 103 7.01 -28.84 -14.11
C GLU A 103 7.54 -27.57 -14.79
N ASP A 104 6.82 -27.05 -15.78
CA ASP A 104 7.05 -25.74 -16.40
C ASP A 104 6.83 -24.52 -15.47
N GLN A 105 6.24 -24.71 -14.28
CA GLN A 105 5.78 -23.61 -13.45
C GLN A 105 6.94 -22.83 -12.77
N GLN A 106 7.98 -23.54 -12.34
CA GLN A 106 9.15 -22.87 -11.74
C GLN A 106 9.87 -22.01 -12.77
N GLU A 107 9.95 -22.48 -14.02
CA GLU A 107 10.57 -21.75 -15.11
C GLU A 107 9.73 -20.51 -15.48
N ARG A 108 8.40 -20.65 -15.61
CA ARG A 108 7.47 -19.52 -15.85
C ARG A 108 7.52 -18.46 -14.74
N LEU A 109 7.58 -18.87 -13.47
CA LEU A 109 7.72 -17.94 -12.34
C LEU A 109 9.07 -17.23 -12.35
N ALA A 110 10.16 -17.94 -12.67
CA ALA A 110 11.47 -17.34 -12.78
C ALA A 110 11.54 -16.33 -13.93
N ASP A 111 10.94 -16.64 -15.07
CA ASP A 111 10.89 -15.72 -16.22
C ASP A 111 10.01 -14.52 -15.94
N ARG A 112 8.86 -14.71 -15.27
CA ARG A 112 8.01 -13.59 -14.83
C ARG A 112 8.75 -12.67 -13.86
N ALA A 113 9.47 -13.21 -12.88
CA ALA A 113 10.29 -12.42 -11.97
C ALA A 113 11.34 -11.60 -12.70
N LYS A 114 12.02 -12.19 -13.72
CA LYS A 114 12.99 -11.49 -14.59
C LYS A 114 12.33 -10.37 -15.40
N ASP A 115 11.11 -10.58 -15.92
CA ASP A 115 10.39 -9.55 -16.67
C ASP A 115 10.01 -8.38 -15.79
N VAL A 116 9.56 -8.63 -14.56
CA VAL A 116 9.32 -7.59 -13.55
C VAL A 116 10.60 -6.81 -13.25
N GLU A 117 11.72 -7.48 -13.01
CA GLU A 117 13.04 -6.86 -12.81
C GLU A 117 13.44 -6.01 -14.02
N ARG A 118 13.33 -6.56 -15.23
CA ARG A 118 13.63 -5.86 -16.48
C ARG A 118 12.76 -4.61 -16.66
N SER A 119 11.49 -4.65 -16.23
CA SER A 119 10.59 -3.48 -16.28
C SER A 119 11.12 -2.32 -15.45
N ILE A 120 11.62 -2.58 -14.23
CA ILE A 120 12.21 -1.57 -13.33
C ILE A 120 13.40 -0.87 -14.01
N ILE A 121 14.33 -1.67 -14.56
CA ILE A 121 15.59 -1.13 -15.12
C ILE A 121 15.39 -0.48 -16.49
N LYS A 122 14.42 -0.92 -17.28
CA LYS A 122 14.17 -0.40 -18.63
C LYS A 122 13.04 0.64 -18.62
N LYS A 123 11.79 0.22 -18.44
CA LYS A 123 10.60 1.06 -18.58
C LYS A 123 10.50 2.10 -17.47
N PHE A 124 10.66 1.68 -16.22
CA PHE A 124 10.56 2.54 -15.04
C PHE A 124 11.90 3.08 -14.56
N LYS A 125 12.92 3.05 -15.42
CA LYS A 125 14.28 3.50 -15.07
C LYS A 125 14.32 4.93 -14.56
N LYS A 126 13.57 5.87 -15.18
CA LYS A 126 13.60 7.31 -14.83
C LYS A 126 12.78 7.61 -13.58
N THR A 127 11.62 6.98 -13.46
CA THR A 127 10.61 7.30 -12.46
C THR A 127 10.79 6.49 -11.17
N ILE A 128 11.31 5.26 -11.26
CA ILE A 128 11.52 4.39 -10.11
C ILE A 128 13.01 4.18 -9.81
N TRP A 129 13.75 3.49 -10.70
CA TRP A 129 15.11 3.09 -10.39
C TRP A 129 16.05 4.26 -10.07
N ARG A 130 16.03 5.30 -10.89
CA ARG A 130 16.86 6.49 -10.65
C ARG A 130 16.47 7.26 -9.41
N GLN A 131 15.18 7.32 -9.08
CA GLN A 131 14.70 8.00 -7.87
C GLN A 131 15.10 7.21 -6.62
N PHE A 132 14.99 5.87 -6.67
CA PHE A 132 15.46 4.99 -5.62
C PHE A 132 16.95 5.15 -5.36
N THR A 133 17.78 5.02 -6.39
CA THR A 133 19.25 5.15 -6.25
C THR A 133 19.66 6.57 -5.86
N LYS A 134 18.93 7.59 -6.32
CA LYS A 134 19.13 8.97 -5.91
C LYS A 134 18.86 9.13 -4.41
N ALA A 135 17.74 8.64 -3.89
CA ALA A 135 17.40 8.70 -2.47
C ALA A 135 18.46 7.98 -1.60
N ILE A 136 18.90 6.79 -2.01
CA ILE A 136 19.94 6.03 -1.32
C ILE A 136 21.24 6.84 -1.19
N ASN A 137 21.65 7.53 -2.26
CA ASN A 137 22.92 8.27 -2.29
C ASN A 137 22.80 9.65 -1.63
N GLU A 138 21.75 10.41 -1.94
CA GLU A 138 21.54 11.76 -1.43
C GLU A 138 21.39 11.80 0.09
N TYR A 139 20.68 10.81 0.65
CA TYR A 139 20.49 10.72 2.10
C TYR A 139 21.43 9.71 2.78
N GLU A 140 22.44 9.20 2.06
CA GLU A 140 23.42 8.25 2.60
C GLU A 140 22.77 7.10 3.39
N MET A 141 21.74 6.46 2.81
CA MET A 141 20.93 5.47 3.51
C MET A 141 21.65 4.15 3.73
N ILE A 142 22.60 3.80 2.85
CA ILE A 142 23.31 2.51 2.88
C ILE A 142 24.80 2.77 2.94
N LYS A 143 25.52 2.03 3.80
CA LYS A 143 26.97 1.99 3.92
C LYS A 143 27.48 0.57 3.70
N ASP A 144 28.75 0.43 3.39
CA ASP A 144 29.39 -0.89 3.32
C ASP A 144 29.36 -1.58 4.70
N GLY A 145 29.01 -2.86 4.69
CA GLY A 145 28.84 -3.67 5.88
C GLY A 145 27.46 -3.57 6.54
N ASP A 146 26.53 -2.77 6.00
CA ASP A 146 25.15 -2.74 6.52
C ASP A 146 24.43 -4.07 6.30
N LYS A 147 23.61 -4.46 7.28
CA LYS A 147 22.63 -5.52 7.16
C LYS A 147 21.23 -4.95 7.37
N ILE A 148 20.40 -4.99 6.34
CA ILE A 148 19.15 -4.24 6.24
C ILE A 148 17.94 -5.17 6.26
N ALA A 149 17.06 -4.99 7.24
CA ALA A 149 15.74 -5.65 7.22
C ALA A 149 14.77 -4.84 6.36
N VAL A 150 14.46 -5.35 5.19
CA VAL A 150 13.45 -4.79 4.28
C VAL A 150 12.08 -5.26 4.74
N CYS A 151 11.29 -4.34 5.33
CA CYS A 151 10.01 -4.68 5.94
C CYS A 151 8.91 -4.75 4.88
N ILE A 152 8.31 -5.93 4.73
CA ILE A 152 7.26 -6.22 3.76
C ILE A 152 5.92 -6.27 4.47
N SER A 153 5.00 -5.38 4.07
CA SER A 153 3.62 -5.34 4.56
C SER A 153 2.64 -6.11 3.67
N GLY A 154 3.07 -6.53 2.48
CA GLY A 154 2.25 -7.14 1.44
C GLY A 154 1.62 -6.16 0.45
N GLY A 155 1.70 -4.85 0.72
CA GLY A 155 1.26 -3.82 -0.21
C GLY A 155 2.27 -3.56 -1.33
N LYS A 156 1.82 -2.88 -2.40
CA LYS A 156 2.58 -2.54 -3.60
C LYS A 156 3.95 -1.91 -3.32
N ASP A 157 3.99 -0.97 -2.35
CA ASP A 157 5.18 -0.18 -2.03
C ASP A 157 6.28 -1.04 -1.44
N SER A 158 5.93 -1.89 -0.48
CA SER A 158 6.88 -2.78 0.19
C SER A 158 7.42 -3.88 -0.72
N MET A 159 6.59 -4.39 -1.64
CA MET A 159 7.01 -5.40 -2.62
C MET A 159 7.89 -4.79 -3.72
N LEU A 160 7.57 -3.58 -4.21
CA LEU A 160 8.47 -2.85 -5.10
C LEU A 160 9.82 -2.58 -4.42
N MET A 161 9.80 -2.13 -3.15
CA MET A 161 11.02 -1.89 -2.37
C MET A 161 11.88 -3.15 -2.28
N ALA A 162 11.27 -4.32 -2.04
CA ALA A 162 11.99 -5.58 -2.01
C ALA A 162 12.69 -5.89 -3.34
N LYS A 163 12.01 -5.69 -4.48
CA LYS A 163 12.62 -5.89 -5.80
C LYS A 163 13.75 -4.90 -6.08
N LEU A 164 13.60 -3.65 -5.67
CA LEU A 164 14.63 -2.62 -5.82
C LEU A 164 15.89 -2.95 -5.00
N PHE A 165 15.73 -3.50 -3.80
CA PHE A 165 16.85 -3.97 -2.99
C PHE A 165 17.56 -5.17 -3.60
N GLN A 166 16.82 -6.15 -4.16
CA GLN A 166 17.43 -7.27 -4.87
C GLN A 166 18.27 -6.80 -6.06
N GLU A 167 17.77 -5.83 -6.83
CA GLU A 167 18.53 -5.25 -7.93
C GLU A 167 19.75 -4.47 -7.46
N LEU A 168 19.61 -3.71 -6.37
CA LEU A 168 20.73 -2.95 -5.82
C LEU A 168 21.83 -3.85 -5.25
N GLU A 169 21.47 -4.96 -4.61
CA GLU A 169 22.40 -5.95 -4.07
C GLU A 169 23.20 -6.64 -5.19
N ARG A 170 22.54 -6.98 -6.32
CA ARG A 170 23.19 -7.63 -7.46
C ARG A 170 24.11 -6.70 -8.27
N HIS A 171 23.74 -5.45 -8.39
CA HIS A 171 24.38 -4.50 -9.33
C HIS A 171 24.92 -3.24 -8.66
N GLY A 172 24.75 -3.12 -7.34
CA GLY A 172 25.25 -2.00 -6.57
C GLY A 172 26.77 -2.02 -6.37
N LYS A 173 27.33 -0.85 -6.10
CA LYS A 173 28.75 -0.71 -5.79
C LYS A 173 29.09 -0.90 -4.31
N LYS A 174 28.06 -0.91 -3.44
CA LYS A 174 28.18 -1.04 -1.99
C LYS A 174 28.00 -2.51 -1.59
N ASN A 175 28.78 -2.97 -0.63
CA ASN A 175 28.65 -4.31 -0.07
C ASN A 175 27.75 -4.26 1.17
N PHE A 176 26.54 -4.82 1.09
CA PHE A 176 25.57 -4.89 2.18
C PHE A 176 24.73 -6.17 2.03
N GLU A 177 24.09 -6.56 3.12
CA GLU A 177 23.18 -7.72 3.16
C GLU A 177 21.73 -7.27 3.33
N VAL A 178 20.77 -8.01 2.74
CA VAL A 178 19.34 -7.79 2.93
C VAL A 178 18.64 -9.01 3.52
N VAL A 179 17.67 -8.73 4.41
CA VAL A 179 16.72 -9.72 4.92
C VAL A 179 15.33 -9.19 4.63
N PHE A 180 14.51 -9.95 3.91
CA PHE A 180 13.13 -9.59 3.58
C PHE A 180 12.21 -10.08 4.69
N LEU A 181 11.69 -9.15 5.50
CA LEU A 181 11.01 -9.46 6.75
C LEU A 181 9.51 -9.20 6.65
N VAL A 182 8.70 -10.24 6.82
CA VAL A 182 7.23 -10.17 6.90
C VAL A 182 6.81 -10.41 8.34
N MET A 183 6.08 -9.47 8.92
CA MET A 183 5.45 -9.62 10.21
C MET A 183 3.99 -10.02 10.04
N ASN A 184 3.65 -11.24 10.40
CA ASN A 184 2.27 -11.68 10.49
C ASN A 184 1.69 -11.26 11.85
N SER A 185 0.93 -10.19 11.86
CA SER A 185 0.27 -9.63 13.07
C SER A 185 -1.11 -10.25 13.34
N GLY A 186 -1.43 -11.40 12.74
CA GLY A 186 -2.76 -11.99 12.77
C GLY A 186 -3.54 -11.71 11.49
N TYR A 187 -2.88 -11.74 10.33
CA TYR A 187 -3.54 -11.61 9.04
C TYR A 187 -4.64 -12.68 8.86
N ASN A 188 -5.71 -12.32 8.18
CA ASN A 188 -6.62 -13.32 7.67
C ASN A 188 -5.90 -14.20 6.62
N GLU A 189 -6.42 -15.40 6.40
CA GLU A 189 -5.79 -16.40 5.53
C GLU A 189 -5.58 -15.88 4.10
N VAL A 190 -6.55 -15.12 3.55
CA VAL A 190 -6.50 -14.54 2.20
C VAL A 190 -5.35 -13.57 2.05
N ASN A 191 -5.20 -12.64 3.01
CA ASN A 191 -4.12 -11.66 2.98
C ASN A 191 -2.76 -12.35 3.13
N TYR A 192 -2.66 -13.36 4.02
CA TYR A 192 -1.42 -14.09 4.19
C TYR A 192 -1.03 -14.85 2.93
N GLU A 193 -1.97 -15.60 2.33
CA GLU A 193 -1.74 -16.30 1.05
C GLU A 193 -1.34 -15.35 -0.07
N THR A 194 -2.00 -14.18 -0.16
CA THR A 194 -1.66 -13.16 -1.17
C THR A 194 -0.23 -12.66 -1.01
N ILE A 195 0.23 -12.42 0.23
CA ILE A 195 1.63 -12.02 0.50
C ILE A 195 2.60 -13.11 0.07
N MET A 196 2.32 -14.37 0.45
CA MET A 196 3.18 -15.51 0.13
C MET A 196 3.26 -15.74 -1.39
N ASN A 197 2.13 -15.62 -2.09
CA ASN A 197 2.06 -15.79 -3.53
C ASN A 197 2.80 -14.67 -4.27
N ASN A 198 2.62 -13.40 -3.86
CA ASN A 198 3.38 -12.29 -4.43
C ASN A 198 4.88 -12.45 -4.20
N ALA A 199 5.30 -12.92 -3.03
CA ALA A 199 6.70 -13.19 -2.77
C ALA A 199 7.27 -14.27 -3.70
N LYS A 200 6.50 -15.34 -4.01
CA LYS A 200 6.88 -16.37 -4.99
C LYS A 200 6.95 -15.80 -6.41
N ILE A 201 5.91 -15.08 -6.87
CA ILE A 201 5.86 -14.46 -8.20
C ILE A 201 7.05 -13.52 -8.41
N LEU A 202 7.39 -12.73 -7.40
CA LEU A 202 8.48 -11.78 -7.45
C LEU A 202 9.85 -12.40 -7.12
N ASN A 203 9.90 -13.68 -6.79
CA ASN A 203 11.11 -14.37 -6.33
C ASN A 203 11.83 -13.62 -5.19
N VAL A 204 11.06 -13.21 -4.16
CA VAL A 204 11.59 -12.55 -2.96
C VAL A 204 11.66 -13.57 -1.84
N PRO A 205 12.88 -13.89 -1.31
CA PRO A 205 13.04 -14.85 -0.21
C PRO A 205 12.64 -14.20 1.13
N ILE A 206 11.37 -14.34 1.52
CA ILE A 206 10.82 -13.73 2.73
C ILE A 206 11.08 -14.57 3.99
N THR A 207 11.41 -13.89 5.09
CA THR A 207 11.42 -14.43 6.45
C THR A 207 10.17 -13.98 7.18
N VAL A 208 9.30 -14.91 7.57
CA VAL A 208 8.03 -14.62 8.26
C VAL A 208 8.18 -14.84 9.75
N PHE A 209 7.70 -13.90 10.57
CA PHE A 209 7.52 -14.10 12.00
C PHE A 209 6.12 -13.68 12.44
N ARG A 210 5.60 -14.30 13.51
CA ARG A 210 4.26 -14.07 14.01
C ARG A 210 4.26 -13.19 15.26
N THR A 211 3.20 -12.40 15.41
CA THR A 211 2.92 -11.60 16.60
C THR A 211 1.41 -11.58 16.86
N GLU A 212 1.00 -11.35 18.10
CA GLU A 212 -0.41 -11.29 18.52
C GLU A 212 -0.92 -9.83 18.62
N ILE A 213 -0.37 -8.92 17.81
CA ILE A 213 -0.70 -7.50 17.92
C ILE A 213 -2.18 -7.23 17.68
N PHE A 214 -2.79 -7.87 16.68
CA PHE A 214 -4.19 -7.64 16.38
C PHE A 214 -5.12 -8.13 17.50
N ASP A 215 -4.78 -9.19 18.18
CA ASP A 215 -5.56 -9.68 19.31
C ASP A 215 -5.41 -8.74 20.51
N THR A 216 -4.20 -8.18 20.72
CA THR A 216 -3.93 -7.22 21.80
C THR A 216 -4.62 -5.87 21.58
N VAL A 217 -4.79 -5.42 20.32
CA VAL A 217 -5.36 -4.11 19.98
C VAL A 217 -6.88 -4.18 19.77
N ALA A 218 -7.46 -5.38 19.64
CA ALA A 218 -8.88 -5.58 19.35
C ALA A 218 -9.81 -4.93 20.40
N ASP A 219 -9.41 -4.92 21.67
CA ASP A 219 -10.21 -4.46 22.80
C ASP A 219 -9.98 -2.95 23.11
N ILE A 220 -9.14 -2.25 22.31
CA ILE A 220 -8.78 -0.85 22.59
C ILE A 220 -9.61 0.09 21.74
N THR A 221 -10.39 0.95 22.43
CA THR A 221 -11.29 1.94 21.80
C THR A 221 -10.59 3.24 21.40
N ASP A 222 -9.52 3.64 22.13
CA ASP A 222 -8.80 4.89 21.87
C ASP A 222 -7.62 4.71 20.93
N SER A 223 -7.75 5.25 19.71
CA SER A 223 -6.69 5.29 18.68
C SER A 223 -6.00 3.94 18.39
N PRO A 224 -6.76 2.85 18.10
CA PRO A 224 -6.20 1.51 17.94
C PRO A 224 -5.15 1.45 16.81
N CYS A 225 -5.33 2.23 15.75
CA CYS A 225 -4.38 2.30 14.63
C CYS A 225 -3.02 2.89 15.03
N TYR A 226 -2.99 3.90 15.90
CA TYR A 226 -1.74 4.49 16.39
C TYR A 226 -0.96 3.48 17.25
N LEU A 227 -1.65 2.82 18.17
CA LEU A 227 -1.04 1.81 19.04
C LEU A 227 -0.53 0.61 18.23
N CYS A 228 -1.34 0.12 17.30
CA CYS A 228 -0.96 -0.95 16.38
C CYS A 228 0.32 -0.59 15.60
N ALA A 229 0.38 0.60 15.01
CA ALA A 229 1.55 1.06 14.27
C ALA A 229 2.80 1.16 15.15
N ARG A 230 2.65 1.60 16.41
CA ARG A 230 3.74 1.69 17.39
C ARG A 230 4.25 0.30 17.80
N MET A 231 3.35 -0.62 18.11
CA MET A 231 3.69 -2.00 18.49
C MET A 231 4.35 -2.73 17.31
N ARG A 232 3.78 -2.62 16.10
CA ARG A 232 4.36 -3.19 14.88
C ARG A 232 5.80 -2.75 14.68
N ARG A 233 6.06 -1.46 14.85
CA ARG A 233 7.42 -0.92 14.72
C ARG A 233 8.37 -1.51 15.76
N GLY A 234 7.96 -1.62 17.02
CA GLY A 234 8.76 -2.25 18.08
C GLY A 234 9.14 -3.69 17.76
N HIS A 235 8.18 -4.50 17.33
CA HIS A 235 8.43 -5.91 16.95
C HIS A 235 9.33 -6.03 15.72
N LEU A 236 9.17 -5.15 14.71
CA LEU A 236 10.04 -5.13 13.53
C LEU A 236 11.49 -4.82 13.92
N TYR A 237 11.72 -3.82 14.78
CA TYR A 237 13.07 -3.50 15.26
C TYR A 237 13.67 -4.66 16.08
N SER A 238 12.89 -5.25 16.97
CA SER A 238 13.36 -6.38 17.80
C SER A 238 13.78 -7.55 16.93
N LYS A 239 12.94 -7.94 15.96
CA LYS A 239 13.23 -9.06 15.05
C LYS A 239 14.39 -8.76 14.12
N ALA A 240 14.49 -7.55 13.57
CA ALA A 240 15.60 -7.14 12.73
C ALA A 240 16.94 -7.22 13.51
N ARG A 241 16.96 -6.75 14.76
CA ARG A 241 18.15 -6.85 15.63
C ARG A 241 18.54 -8.30 15.96
N GLU A 242 17.54 -9.16 16.22
CA GLU A 242 17.76 -10.61 16.43
C GLU A 242 18.43 -11.26 15.21
N LEU A 243 18.08 -10.82 14.00
CA LEU A 243 18.68 -11.27 12.74
C LEU A 243 20.01 -10.59 12.41
N GLY A 244 20.56 -9.79 13.33
CA GLY A 244 21.83 -9.08 13.17
C GLY A 244 21.74 -7.86 12.23
N CYS A 245 20.54 -7.37 11.92
CA CYS A 245 20.40 -6.17 11.11
C CYS A 245 20.68 -4.91 11.94
N ASN A 246 21.35 -3.93 11.34
CA ASN A 246 21.56 -2.60 11.92
C ASN A 246 20.59 -1.54 11.32
N LYS A 247 19.83 -1.91 10.29
CA LYS A 247 18.85 -1.03 9.66
C LYS A 247 17.52 -1.71 9.38
N ILE A 248 16.44 -0.92 9.43
CA ILE A 248 15.14 -1.31 8.87
C ILE A 248 14.76 -0.38 7.73
N ALA A 249 14.27 -0.94 6.63
CA ALA A 249 13.75 -0.20 5.47
C ALA A 249 12.22 -0.26 5.46
N LEU A 250 11.56 0.89 5.38
CA LEU A 250 10.11 1.02 5.29
C LEU A 250 9.70 1.64 3.96
N GLY A 251 8.63 1.12 3.37
CA GLY A 251 8.14 1.47 2.03
C GLY A 251 7.33 2.79 1.97
N HIS A 252 7.73 3.83 2.71
CA HIS A 252 7.13 5.15 2.57
C HIS A 252 7.68 5.86 1.33
N HIS A 253 6.79 6.44 0.55
CA HIS A 253 7.10 7.09 -0.73
C HIS A 253 6.92 8.61 -0.66
N PHE A 254 7.19 9.31 -1.75
CA PHE A 254 7.17 10.77 -1.85
C PHE A 254 5.82 11.38 -1.41
N ASP A 255 4.71 10.76 -1.81
CA ASP A 255 3.38 11.29 -1.49
C ASP A 255 3.09 11.17 0.01
N ASP A 256 3.53 10.10 0.70
CA ASP A 256 3.48 9.99 2.17
C ASP A 256 4.20 11.15 2.87
N VAL A 257 5.32 11.59 2.29
CA VAL A 257 6.12 12.69 2.86
C VAL A 257 5.38 14.02 2.74
N ILE A 258 4.86 14.36 1.56
CA ILE A 258 4.15 15.62 1.35
C ILE A 258 2.82 15.65 2.11
N GLU A 259 2.09 14.53 2.19
CA GLU A 259 0.91 14.39 3.04
C GLU A 259 1.25 14.66 4.50
N THR A 260 2.36 14.10 5.00
CA THR A 260 2.80 14.32 6.40
C THR A 260 3.14 15.79 6.67
N ILE A 261 3.78 16.48 5.72
CA ILE A 261 4.08 17.91 5.84
C ILE A 261 2.78 18.72 5.97
N VAL A 262 1.85 18.53 5.05
CA VAL A 262 0.57 19.27 5.03
C VAL A 262 -0.29 18.93 6.24
N MET A 263 -0.35 17.66 6.65
CA MET A 263 -1.03 17.24 7.89
C MET A 263 -0.42 17.92 9.12
N GLY A 264 0.91 18.00 9.21
CA GLY A 264 1.62 18.67 10.29
C GLY A 264 1.23 20.15 10.39
N MET A 265 1.14 20.84 9.27
CA MET A 265 0.75 22.25 9.20
C MET A 265 -0.72 22.47 9.56
N LEU A 266 -1.64 21.72 8.94
CA LEU A 266 -3.09 21.97 9.05
C LEU A 266 -3.70 21.44 10.37
N TYR A 267 -3.19 20.32 10.87
CA TYR A 267 -3.78 19.65 12.04
C TYR A 267 -2.84 19.58 13.24
N GLY A 268 -1.54 19.81 13.07
CA GLY A 268 -0.53 19.71 14.11
C GLY A 268 0.09 21.04 14.52
N ALA A 269 -0.22 22.14 13.83
CA ALA A 269 0.43 23.45 14.00
C ALA A 269 1.97 23.35 13.99
N GLN A 270 2.53 22.47 13.15
CA GLN A 270 3.97 22.18 13.08
C GLN A 270 4.43 22.05 11.64
N ILE A 271 5.57 22.63 11.32
CA ILE A 271 6.29 22.36 10.07
C ILE A 271 7.29 21.26 10.35
N GLN A 272 6.93 20.04 9.98
CA GLN A 272 7.79 18.86 10.15
C GLN A 272 7.56 17.87 9.02
N THR A 273 8.55 17.03 8.75
CA THR A 273 8.47 15.99 7.72
C THR A 273 8.77 14.62 8.30
N MET A 274 8.48 13.63 7.50
CA MET A 274 8.94 12.26 7.68
C MET A 274 10.40 12.18 7.22
N MET A 275 11.35 12.04 8.13
CA MET A 275 12.79 12.03 7.79
C MET A 275 13.16 10.84 6.89
N PRO A 276 13.99 11.01 5.84
CA PRO A 276 14.43 9.93 4.96
C PRO A 276 15.22 8.84 5.68
N LYS A 277 16.00 9.22 6.70
CA LYS A 277 16.64 8.29 7.65
C LYS A 277 16.66 8.87 9.05
N LEU A 278 16.66 8.01 10.06
CA LEU A 278 16.76 8.42 11.47
C LEU A 278 17.28 7.29 12.35
N HIS A 279 18.03 7.65 13.40
CA HIS A 279 18.42 6.71 14.45
C HIS A 279 17.21 6.34 15.30
N SER A 280 17.14 5.09 15.71
CA SER A 280 16.10 4.63 16.64
C SER A 280 16.44 5.08 18.06
N THR A 281 15.51 5.77 18.72
CA THR A 281 15.68 6.16 20.14
C THR A 281 15.52 4.98 21.09
N ASN A 282 14.71 3.98 20.72
CA ASN A 282 14.41 2.82 21.58
C ASN A 282 15.29 1.61 21.28
N PHE A 283 16.00 1.60 20.16
CA PHE A 283 16.88 0.52 19.73
C PHE A 283 18.24 1.09 19.35
N PRO A 284 19.13 1.32 20.32
CA PRO A 284 20.47 1.89 20.07
C PRO A 284 21.23 1.10 19.00
N GLY A 285 21.91 1.81 18.11
CA GLY A 285 22.65 1.24 17.00
C GLY A 285 21.81 0.86 15.77
N MET A 286 20.48 1.01 15.84
CA MET A 286 19.60 0.78 14.70
C MET A 286 19.19 2.07 14.01
N GLU A 287 19.12 2.05 12.67
CA GLU A 287 18.58 3.14 11.84
C GLU A 287 17.31 2.70 11.10
N LEU A 288 16.42 3.64 10.89
CA LEU A 288 15.29 3.51 9.96
C LEU A 288 15.63 4.26 8.68
N ILE A 289 15.36 3.63 7.53
CA ILE A 289 15.54 4.25 6.21
C ILE A 289 14.25 4.15 5.39
N ARG A 290 14.04 5.11 4.47
CA ARG A 290 12.89 5.18 3.56
C ARG A 290 13.36 5.27 2.11
N PRO A 291 13.70 4.15 1.48
CA PRO A 291 14.33 4.16 0.16
C PRO A 291 13.42 4.66 -0.98
N LEU A 292 12.08 4.60 -0.81
CA LEU A 292 11.12 5.10 -1.80
C LEU A 292 10.83 6.60 -1.69
N TYR A 293 11.58 7.33 -0.85
CA TYR A 293 11.35 8.72 -0.45
C TYR A 293 11.15 9.71 -1.61
N LEU A 294 11.74 9.46 -2.77
CA LEU A 294 11.66 10.30 -3.97
C LEU A 294 10.77 9.70 -5.07
N ILE A 295 10.10 8.57 -4.84
CA ILE A 295 9.26 7.90 -5.83
C ILE A 295 7.81 8.30 -5.59
N ARG A 296 7.09 8.68 -6.67
CA ARG A 296 5.67 9.00 -6.63
C ARG A 296 4.82 7.73 -6.52
N GLU A 297 3.71 7.82 -5.80
CA GLU A 297 2.75 6.71 -5.66
C GLU A 297 2.20 6.28 -7.02
N ASP A 298 1.89 7.22 -7.91
CA ASP A 298 1.40 6.95 -9.28
C ASP A 298 2.38 6.08 -10.08
N ASP A 299 3.68 6.30 -9.93
CA ASP A 299 4.70 5.48 -10.60
C ASP A 299 4.71 4.04 -10.06
N ILE A 300 4.47 3.86 -8.75
CA ILE A 300 4.37 2.53 -8.12
C ILE A 300 3.10 1.81 -8.60
N ILE A 301 1.97 2.51 -8.64
CA ILE A 301 0.70 1.98 -9.16
C ILE A 301 0.86 1.59 -10.64
N HIS A 302 1.49 2.45 -11.44
CA HIS A 302 1.74 2.18 -12.85
C HIS A 302 2.65 0.96 -13.05
N TRP A 303 3.70 0.81 -12.22
CA TRP A 303 4.55 -0.37 -12.24
C TRP A 303 3.78 -1.66 -11.88
N ALA A 304 2.95 -1.62 -10.85
CA ALA A 304 2.13 -2.75 -10.44
C ALA A 304 1.17 -3.18 -11.56
N ARG A 305 0.44 -2.23 -12.16
CA ARG A 305 -0.47 -2.48 -13.28
C ARG A 305 0.25 -3.02 -14.53
N TYR A 306 1.38 -2.42 -14.88
CA TYR A 306 2.14 -2.85 -16.05
C TYR A 306 2.61 -4.29 -15.96
N ASN A 307 2.93 -4.75 -14.76
CA ASN A 307 3.39 -6.11 -14.51
C ASN A 307 2.23 -7.05 -14.08
N ASP A 308 0.98 -6.62 -14.15
CA ASP A 308 -0.20 -7.39 -13.72
C ASP A 308 -0.02 -7.98 -12.30
N LEU A 309 0.38 -7.12 -11.36
CA LEU A 309 0.63 -7.49 -9.96
C LEU A 309 -0.50 -7.00 -9.06
N HIS A 310 -1.00 -7.89 -8.22
CA HIS A 310 -2.12 -7.63 -7.32
C HIS A 310 -1.65 -7.70 -5.89
N PHE A 311 -1.82 -6.61 -5.16
CA PHE A 311 -1.34 -6.48 -3.79
C PHE A 311 -2.50 -6.27 -2.82
N ILE A 312 -2.28 -6.64 -1.56
CA ILE A 312 -3.22 -6.32 -0.51
C ILE A 312 -3.28 -4.80 -0.31
N GLN A 313 -4.49 -4.26 -0.16
CA GLN A 313 -4.68 -2.83 0.13
C GLN A 313 -4.45 -2.53 1.61
N CYS A 314 -4.99 -3.36 2.48
CA CYS A 314 -4.79 -3.27 3.92
C CYS A 314 -4.55 -4.65 4.52
N ALA A 315 -3.51 -4.75 5.34
CA ALA A 315 -3.18 -5.96 6.08
C ALA A 315 -4.01 -6.11 7.37
N CYS A 316 -4.85 -5.13 7.70
CA CYS A 316 -5.60 -5.10 8.93
C CYS A 316 -6.75 -6.11 8.92
N ARG A 317 -6.96 -6.82 10.05
CA ARG A 317 -8.08 -7.75 10.26
C ARG A 317 -9.44 -7.02 10.30
N PHE A 318 -9.41 -5.72 10.62
CA PHE A 318 -10.56 -4.84 10.78
C PHE A 318 -10.77 -3.94 9.54
N THR A 319 -10.48 -4.43 8.34
CA THR A 319 -10.55 -3.64 7.09
C THR A 319 -11.92 -2.98 6.85
N GLU A 320 -13.00 -3.57 7.35
CA GLU A 320 -14.36 -3.05 7.21
C GLU A 320 -14.65 -1.84 8.10
N ASN A 321 -13.87 -1.64 9.18
CA ASN A 321 -14.00 -0.56 10.14
C ASN A 321 -12.72 0.29 10.30
N CYS A 322 -11.75 0.15 9.41
CA CYS A 322 -10.47 0.83 9.55
C CYS A 322 -10.54 2.27 9.06
N ALA A 323 -10.51 3.22 9.98
CA ALA A 323 -10.46 4.66 9.69
C ALA A 323 -9.29 5.08 8.76
N SER A 324 -8.26 4.24 8.62
CA SER A 324 -7.11 4.47 7.72
C SER A 324 -7.32 3.95 6.31
N CYS A 325 -8.37 3.13 6.09
CA CYS A 325 -8.63 2.44 4.81
C CYS A 325 -9.96 2.85 4.18
N GLY A 326 -10.59 3.92 4.67
CA GLY A 326 -11.83 4.46 4.08
C GLY A 326 -13.13 3.79 4.54
N GLY A 327 -13.08 2.92 5.57
CA GLY A 327 -14.27 2.21 6.06
C GLY A 327 -14.91 2.84 7.29
N THR A 328 -15.36 4.07 7.24
CA THR A 328 -16.43 4.69 8.07
C THR A 328 -16.66 6.13 7.61
N GLU A 329 -17.86 6.66 7.80
CA GLU A 329 -18.40 7.96 7.39
C GLU A 329 -17.62 9.24 7.80
N LYS A 330 -16.46 9.12 8.43
CA LYS A 330 -15.50 10.23 8.65
C LYS A 330 -14.19 9.84 7.97
N GLY A 331 -14.00 10.33 6.75
CA GLY A 331 -12.78 10.19 5.97
C GLY A 331 -11.54 10.43 6.83
N SER A 332 -10.53 9.56 6.74
CA SER A 332 -9.25 9.77 7.41
C SER A 332 -8.70 11.13 7.00
N LYS A 333 -8.20 11.94 7.96
CA LYS A 333 -7.50 13.21 7.68
C LYS A 333 -6.44 13.08 6.58
N ARG A 334 -5.89 11.89 6.42
CA ARG A 334 -4.92 11.59 5.38
C ARG A 334 -5.54 11.55 3.99
N VAL A 335 -6.74 10.98 3.85
CA VAL A 335 -7.49 10.96 2.58
C VAL A 335 -7.85 12.40 2.18
N GLU A 336 -8.37 13.19 3.13
CA GLU A 336 -8.67 14.60 2.90
C GLU A 336 -7.46 15.40 2.40
N ILE A 337 -6.27 15.18 3.01
CA ILE A 337 -5.03 15.84 2.58
C ILE A 337 -4.59 15.35 1.20
N LYS A 338 -4.71 14.07 0.91
CA LYS A 338 -4.40 13.50 -0.41
C LYS A 338 -5.26 14.14 -1.50
N GLU A 339 -6.57 14.25 -1.28
CA GLU A 339 -7.51 14.90 -2.18
C GLU A 339 -7.18 16.40 -2.36
N LEU A 340 -6.87 17.10 -1.27
CA LEU A 340 -6.45 18.50 -1.31
C LEU A 340 -5.20 18.68 -2.19
N ILE A 341 -4.16 17.91 -1.95
CA ILE A 341 -2.92 17.96 -2.74
C ILE A 341 -3.23 17.67 -4.22
N HIS A 342 -4.03 16.63 -4.49
CA HIS A 342 -4.41 16.27 -5.86
C HIS A 342 -5.19 17.39 -6.57
N SER A 343 -6.10 18.07 -5.85
CA SER A 343 -6.85 19.21 -6.37
C SER A 343 -5.94 20.39 -6.73
N LEU A 344 -4.88 20.61 -5.93
CA LEU A 344 -3.89 21.66 -6.17
C LEU A 344 -2.94 21.30 -7.33
N GLU A 345 -2.54 20.05 -7.46
CA GLU A 345 -1.72 19.57 -8.58
C GLU A 345 -2.42 19.73 -9.93
N LYS A 346 -3.75 19.56 -9.99
CA LYS A 346 -4.54 19.87 -11.20
C LYS A 346 -4.42 21.34 -11.65
N LYS A 347 -4.19 22.26 -10.70
CA LYS A 347 -4.01 23.70 -11.00
C LYS A 347 -2.55 24.04 -11.30
N SER A 348 -1.61 23.36 -10.65
CA SER A 348 -0.17 23.61 -10.85
C SER A 348 0.64 22.34 -10.62
N PRO A 349 1.36 21.84 -11.63
CA PRO A 349 2.14 20.60 -11.54
C PRO A 349 3.35 20.70 -10.59
N TYR A 350 3.66 21.91 -10.11
CA TYR A 350 4.81 22.14 -9.21
C TYR A 350 4.44 22.01 -7.72
N VAL A 351 3.16 21.92 -7.37
CA VAL A 351 2.66 21.95 -5.98
C VAL A 351 3.31 20.89 -5.12
N ALA A 352 3.25 19.62 -5.54
CA ALA A 352 3.84 18.52 -4.77
C ALA A 352 5.34 18.73 -4.51
N LYS A 353 6.08 19.15 -5.54
CA LYS A 353 7.51 19.43 -5.42
C LYS A 353 7.79 20.63 -4.51
N ASN A 354 6.95 21.66 -4.55
CA ASN A 354 7.09 22.84 -3.69
C ASN A 354 6.80 22.50 -2.24
N ILE A 355 5.76 21.69 -1.95
CA ILE A 355 5.49 21.19 -0.60
C ILE A 355 6.70 20.39 -0.08
N PHE A 356 7.23 19.47 -0.88
CA PHE A 356 8.39 18.68 -0.51
C PHE A 356 9.61 19.55 -0.18
N ARG A 357 9.92 20.52 -1.06
CA ARG A 357 11.08 21.40 -0.89
C ARG A 357 10.92 22.45 0.21
N SER A 358 9.71 22.77 0.63
CA SER A 358 9.49 23.78 1.67
C SER A 358 10.18 23.43 2.99
N VAL A 359 10.34 22.14 3.29
CA VAL A 359 11.05 21.68 4.50
C VAL A 359 12.56 21.53 4.32
N GLU A 360 13.07 21.64 3.08
CA GLU A 360 14.51 21.68 2.76
C GLU A 360 15.03 23.13 2.68
N ASN A 361 14.14 24.11 2.44
CA ASN A 361 14.48 25.52 2.26
C ASN A 361 13.88 26.40 3.38
N VAL A 362 14.01 25.99 4.62
CA VAL A 362 13.55 26.77 5.77
C VAL A 362 14.53 27.91 6.04
N ASN A 363 14.10 29.15 5.86
CA ASN A 363 14.89 30.33 6.25
C ASN A 363 14.58 30.69 7.72
N LEU A 364 15.49 30.39 8.61
CA LEU A 364 15.31 30.59 10.05
C LEU A 364 15.19 32.09 10.43
N ASN A 365 15.70 33.01 9.62
CA ASN A 365 15.58 34.46 9.86
C ASN A 365 14.15 34.99 9.63
N THR A 366 13.30 34.20 8.99
CA THR A 366 11.91 34.59 8.68
C THR A 366 10.87 33.73 9.38
N VAL A 367 11.25 32.95 10.39
CA VAL A 367 10.34 32.20 11.26
C VAL A 367 10.31 32.80 12.66
N ILE A 368 9.10 32.89 13.24
CA ILE A 368 8.90 33.49 14.57
C ILE A 368 9.63 32.68 15.65
N ALA A 369 9.59 31.37 15.57
CA ALA A 369 10.27 30.47 16.50
C ALA A 369 10.51 29.10 15.87
N TYR A 370 11.55 28.42 16.32
CA TYR A 370 11.83 27.02 15.97
C TYR A 370 12.34 26.24 17.18
N LYS A 371 12.28 24.90 17.10
CA LYS A 371 12.82 24.01 18.12
C LYS A 371 14.04 23.27 17.58
N LYS A 372 15.14 23.28 18.31
CA LYS A 372 16.36 22.50 18.03
C LYS A 372 16.80 21.76 19.29
N ALA A 373 16.95 20.44 19.21
CA ALA A 373 17.33 19.59 20.36
C ALA A 373 16.45 19.81 21.62
N GLY A 374 15.14 20.02 21.43
CA GLY A 374 14.19 20.27 22.52
C GLY A 374 14.14 21.72 23.03
N VAL A 375 15.09 22.56 22.64
CA VAL A 375 15.15 23.98 23.02
C VAL A 375 14.35 24.81 22.01
N ARG A 376 13.52 25.71 22.48
CA ARG A 376 12.80 26.70 21.67
C ARG A 376 13.69 27.94 21.49
N HIS A 377 13.88 28.35 20.24
CA HIS A 377 14.52 29.58 19.84
C HIS A 377 13.45 30.52 19.28
N HIS A 378 13.48 31.79 19.71
CA HIS A 378 12.55 32.81 19.28
C HIS A 378 13.29 33.94 18.57
N PHE A 379 12.65 34.58 17.60
CA PHE A 379 13.31 35.64 16.84
C PHE A 379 13.80 36.82 17.73
N LEU A 380 13.16 37.03 18.89
CA LEU A 380 13.57 38.04 19.85
C LEU A 380 14.83 37.70 20.67
N ASP A 381 15.28 36.43 20.65
CA ASP A 381 16.44 36.01 21.44
C ASP A 381 17.73 36.76 21.04
N HIS A 382 17.81 37.23 19.78
CA HIS A 382 18.97 37.94 19.20
C HIS A 382 18.58 39.21 18.45
N TYR A 383 17.36 39.72 18.65
CA TYR A 383 16.80 40.84 17.86
C TYR A 383 17.61 42.16 18.02
N ASP A 384 18.14 42.40 19.19
CA ASP A 384 18.91 43.60 19.53
C ASP A 384 20.44 43.40 19.45
N GLU A 385 20.89 42.23 18.91
CA GLU A 385 22.31 41.88 18.80
C GLU A 385 22.91 42.22 17.44
N GLU A 386 22.16 42.84 16.47
CA GLU A 386 22.61 43.26 15.15
C GLU A 386 23.15 44.70 15.15
#